data_805499fa2c120e5749b69ba4009e5249
#
_entry.id   805499fa2c120e5749b69ba4009e5249
#
_cell.length_a   1.000
_cell.length_b   1.000
_cell.length_c   1.000
_cell.angle_alpha   90.00
_cell.angle_beta   90.00
_cell.angle_gamma   90.00
#
_symmetry.space_group_name_H-M   'P 1'
#
loop_
_entity.id
_entity.type
_entity.pdbx_description
1 polymer ?
#
loop_
_entity_poly.entity_id
_entity_poly.type
_entity_poly.pdbx_seq_one_letter_code
_entity_poly.pdbx_strand_id
1 'polypeptide(L)'
;MMTYEDFNMFCGSLPATTHVVQWRGSHVWKVGDKVFAIGRWNNRKYLGVTFKVSEISYEVLKDEPGLRPAPYLASRGIKWIQHYAEPGLSDGDLKLYIAESHRIVSLGLTKKKQKELGLYPFQKIESIDDQIQHCKQG
;
A
#
# COMPACT_ATOMS: atom_id res chain seq x y z
N MET A 1 -0.93 15.28 -7.60
CA MET A 1 -1.30 13.84 -7.52
C MET A 1 -0.20 12.99 -8.14
N MET A 2 -0.01 11.80 -7.58
CA MET A 2 1.00 10.86 -8.08
C MET A 2 0.68 10.43 -9.50
N THR A 3 1.69 10.42 -10.38
CA THR A 3 1.55 9.89 -11.75
C THR A 3 1.72 8.37 -11.74
N TYR A 4 1.22 7.72 -12.81
CA TYR A 4 1.42 6.27 -12.91
C TYR A 4 2.89 5.89 -13.06
N GLU A 5 3.69 6.75 -13.67
CA GLU A 5 5.14 6.53 -13.78
C GLU A 5 5.80 6.55 -12.40
N ASP A 6 5.45 7.54 -11.58
CA ASP A 6 5.98 7.64 -10.21
C ASP A 6 5.55 6.44 -9.38
N PHE A 7 4.29 6.04 -9.48
CA PHE A 7 3.76 4.89 -8.78
C PHE A 7 4.50 3.61 -9.15
N ASN A 8 4.64 3.35 -10.44
CA ASN A 8 5.31 2.14 -10.92
C ASN A 8 6.80 2.14 -10.57
N MET A 9 7.46 3.29 -10.67
CA MET A 9 8.86 3.40 -10.30
C MET A 9 9.06 3.12 -8.81
N PHE A 10 8.21 3.68 -7.96
CA PHE A 10 8.32 3.46 -6.52
C PHE A 10 8.05 2.00 -6.15
N CYS A 11 6.95 1.42 -6.62
CA CYS A 11 6.62 0.02 -6.34
C CYS A 11 7.71 -0.92 -6.83
N GLY A 12 8.27 -0.66 -8.01
CA GLY A 12 9.34 -1.46 -8.58
C GLY A 12 10.66 -1.34 -7.82
N SER A 13 10.85 -0.28 -7.02
CA SER A 13 12.03 -0.12 -6.18
C SER A 13 11.96 -0.95 -4.91
N LEU A 14 10.80 -1.44 -4.52
CA LEU A 14 10.64 -2.26 -3.33
C LEU A 14 11.10 -3.69 -3.60
N PRO A 15 11.65 -4.39 -2.57
CA PRO A 15 12.24 -5.73 -2.77
C PRO A 15 11.25 -6.77 -3.28
N ALA A 16 11.71 -7.60 -4.22
CA ALA A 16 11.03 -8.80 -4.70
C ALA A 16 9.62 -8.54 -5.25
N THR A 17 9.45 -7.43 -5.97
CA THR A 17 8.14 -7.07 -6.52
C THR A 17 7.97 -7.52 -7.96
N THR A 18 6.73 -7.81 -8.33
CA THR A 18 6.31 -8.10 -9.71
C THR A 18 5.11 -7.23 -10.07
N HIS A 19 4.94 -6.98 -11.35
CA HIS A 19 3.94 -6.05 -11.88
C HIS A 19 3.11 -6.71 -12.97
N VAL A 20 1.80 -6.48 -12.92
CA VAL A 20 0.89 -6.92 -13.98
C VAL A 20 -0.19 -5.85 -14.17
N VAL A 21 -0.64 -5.69 -15.41
CA VAL A 21 -1.79 -4.83 -15.72
C VAL A 21 -2.99 -5.75 -15.92
N GLN A 22 -4.02 -5.56 -15.08
CA GLN A 22 -5.24 -6.37 -15.14
C GLN A 22 -6.41 -5.56 -14.56
N TRP A 23 -7.61 -6.15 -14.55
CA TRP A 23 -8.80 -5.50 -14.00
C TRP A 23 -9.02 -4.11 -14.61
N ARG A 24 -9.25 -4.07 -15.94
CA ARG A 24 -9.54 -2.84 -16.67
C ARG A 24 -8.40 -1.81 -16.66
N GLY A 25 -7.17 -2.31 -16.79
CA GLY A 25 -6.00 -1.43 -16.90
C GLY A 25 -5.42 -1.00 -15.56
N SER A 26 -5.78 -1.65 -14.47
CA SER A 26 -5.15 -1.40 -13.18
C SER A 26 -3.72 -1.91 -13.16
N HIS A 27 -2.82 -1.11 -12.58
CA HIS A 27 -1.43 -1.51 -12.33
C HIS A 27 -1.38 -2.22 -10.98
N VAL A 28 -1.15 -3.54 -11.02
CA VAL A 28 -1.18 -4.39 -9.82
C VAL A 28 0.23 -4.80 -9.48
N TRP A 29 0.66 -4.45 -8.27
CA TRP A 29 1.99 -4.78 -7.75
C TRP A 29 1.88 -5.84 -6.67
N LYS A 30 2.75 -6.84 -6.78
CA LYS A 30 2.73 -8.02 -5.90
C LYS A 30 4.11 -8.27 -5.30
N VAL A 31 4.11 -8.90 -4.13
CA VAL A 31 5.29 -9.47 -3.50
C VAL A 31 4.95 -10.91 -3.12
N GLY A 32 5.77 -11.89 -3.58
CA GLY A 32 5.48 -13.31 -3.33
C GLY A 32 4.10 -13.74 -3.82
N ASP A 33 3.68 -13.21 -4.98
CA ASP A 33 2.37 -13.45 -5.62
C ASP A 33 1.17 -12.87 -4.85
N LYS A 34 1.42 -12.07 -3.81
CA LYS A 34 0.37 -11.38 -3.05
C LYS A 34 0.34 -9.90 -3.40
N VAL A 35 -0.84 -9.38 -3.68
CA VAL A 35 -1.04 -7.96 -4.02
C VAL A 35 -0.73 -7.08 -2.82
N PHE A 36 0.03 -5.99 -3.01
CA PHE A 36 0.24 -4.99 -1.97
C PHE A 36 -0.15 -3.57 -2.42
N ALA A 37 -0.25 -3.31 -3.73
CA ALA A 37 -0.66 -2.00 -4.23
C ALA A 37 -1.38 -2.13 -5.56
N ILE A 38 -2.43 -1.34 -5.74
CA ILE A 38 -3.19 -1.27 -6.99
C ILE A 38 -3.34 0.20 -7.34
N GLY A 39 -2.87 0.58 -8.53
CA GLY A 39 -2.99 1.95 -9.02
C GLY A 39 -3.82 2.01 -10.30
N ARG A 40 -4.71 3.00 -10.39
CA ARG A 40 -5.61 3.15 -11.54
C ARG A 40 -5.55 4.55 -12.10
N TRP A 41 -5.46 4.64 -13.42
CA TRP A 41 -5.53 5.88 -14.17
C TRP A 41 -6.38 5.64 -15.41
N ASN A 42 -7.09 6.69 -15.86
CA ASN A 42 -7.85 6.67 -17.12
C ASN A 42 -7.42 7.89 -17.92
N ASN A 43 -6.80 7.65 -19.10
CA ASN A 43 -6.25 8.74 -19.93
C ASN A 43 -5.38 9.70 -19.10
N ARG A 44 -4.47 9.13 -18.31
CA ARG A 44 -3.57 9.83 -17.38
C ARG A 44 -4.28 10.54 -16.23
N LYS A 45 -5.62 10.42 -16.14
CA LYS A 45 -6.37 10.97 -15.01
C LYS A 45 -6.29 9.98 -13.83
N TYR A 46 -5.90 10.50 -12.67
CA TYR A 46 -5.79 9.72 -11.44
C TYR A 46 -7.18 9.23 -11.00
N LEU A 47 -7.32 7.93 -10.79
CA LEU A 47 -8.56 7.31 -10.28
C LEU A 47 -8.40 6.79 -8.85
N GLY A 48 -7.20 6.39 -8.46
CA GLY A 48 -6.96 5.97 -7.10
C GLY A 48 -5.81 5.01 -6.95
N VAL A 49 -5.24 4.98 -5.74
CA VAL A 49 -4.23 4.02 -5.34
C VAL A 49 -4.73 3.31 -4.08
N THR A 50 -4.72 1.99 -4.13
CA THR A 50 -5.24 1.13 -3.07
C THR A 50 -4.09 0.37 -2.43
N PHE A 51 -4.07 0.32 -1.10
CA PHE A 51 -2.99 -0.31 -0.34
C PHE A 51 -3.53 -0.90 0.96
N LYS A 52 -2.84 -1.94 1.44
CA LYS A 52 -3.20 -2.61 2.69
C LYS A 52 -2.63 -1.84 3.88
N VAL A 53 -3.42 -1.75 4.94
CA VAL A 53 -3.00 -1.07 6.17
C VAL A 53 -3.26 -1.94 7.39
N SER A 54 -2.63 -1.57 8.52
CA SER A 54 -2.94 -2.15 9.81
C SER A 54 -4.30 -1.64 10.31
N GLU A 55 -4.79 -2.26 11.38
CA GLU A 55 -6.03 -1.80 12.02
C GLU A 55 -5.90 -0.36 12.53
N ILE A 56 -4.75 0.00 13.10
CA ILE A 56 -4.50 1.35 13.61
C ILE A 56 -4.57 2.37 12.46
N SER A 57 -3.84 2.12 11.38
CA SER A 57 -3.84 3.02 10.21
C SER A 57 -5.21 3.08 9.55
N TYR A 58 -5.93 1.97 9.49
CA TYR A 58 -7.28 1.95 8.94
C TYR A 58 -8.20 2.91 9.69
N GLU A 59 -8.19 2.86 11.02
CA GLU A 59 -9.03 3.74 11.84
C GLU A 59 -8.65 5.22 11.68
N VAL A 60 -7.37 5.50 11.48
CA VAL A 60 -6.88 6.86 11.26
C VAL A 60 -7.27 7.39 9.88
N LEU A 61 -7.19 6.55 8.83
CA LEU A 61 -7.30 7.00 7.44
C LEU A 61 -8.70 6.90 6.85
N LYS A 62 -9.54 6.01 7.32
CA LYS A 62 -10.81 5.66 6.64
C LYS A 62 -11.75 6.83 6.45
N ASP A 63 -11.69 7.84 7.32
CA ASP A 63 -12.58 9.00 7.29
C ASP A 63 -11.86 10.29 6.86
N GLU A 64 -10.58 10.21 6.49
CA GLU A 64 -9.84 11.38 6.04
C GLU A 64 -10.32 11.83 4.65
N PRO A 65 -10.45 13.15 4.40
CA PRO A 65 -10.84 13.64 3.08
C PRO A 65 -9.90 13.14 1.97
N GLY A 66 -10.47 12.54 0.93
CA GLY A 66 -9.71 11.98 -0.18
C GLY A 66 -9.28 10.52 0.03
N LEU A 67 -9.60 9.96 1.18
CA LEU A 67 -9.34 8.57 1.53
C LEU A 67 -10.65 7.87 1.89
N ARG A 68 -10.71 6.56 1.64
CA ARG A 68 -11.89 5.78 1.99
C ARG A 68 -11.51 4.30 2.12
N PRO A 69 -12.34 3.50 2.82
CA PRO A 69 -12.20 2.05 2.74
C PRO A 69 -12.24 1.61 1.28
N ALA A 70 -11.34 0.73 0.87
CA ALA A 70 -11.26 0.31 -0.52
C ALA A 70 -12.58 -0.35 -0.94
N PRO A 71 -13.19 0.08 -2.06
CA PRO A 71 -14.42 -0.52 -2.55
C PRO A 71 -14.25 -2.03 -2.76
N TYR A 72 -15.28 -2.80 -2.46
CA TYR A 72 -15.35 -4.26 -2.55
C TYR A 72 -14.50 -5.01 -1.51
N LEU A 73 -13.33 -4.49 -1.14
CA LEU A 73 -12.45 -5.14 -0.18
C LEU A 73 -12.90 -4.90 1.26
N ALA A 74 -13.38 -3.70 1.55
CA ALA A 74 -13.84 -3.34 2.89
C ALA A 74 -15.02 -4.21 3.35
N SER A 75 -15.90 -4.61 2.45
CA SER A 75 -17.05 -5.44 2.76
C SER A 75 -16.68 -6.85 3.25
N ARG A 76 -15.42 -7.26 3.02
CA ARG A 76 -14.91 -8.55 3.45
C ARG A 76 -14.14 -8.46 4.76
N GLY A 77 -14.17 -7.31 5.43
CA GLY A 77 -13.41 -7.09 6.66
C GLY A 77 -11.91 -6.91 6.44
N ILE A 78 -11.48 -6.74 5.20
CA ILE A 78 -10.08 -6.54 4.85
C ILE A 78 -9.72 -5.08 5.04
N LYS A 79 -8.60 -4.80 5.70
CA LYS A 79 -8.17 -3.43 6.01
C LYS A 79 -7.34 -2.86 4.86
N TRP A 80 -8.04 -2.41 3.83
CA TRP A 80 -7.46 -1.76 2.66
C TRP A 80 -8.04 -0.36 2.53
N ILE A 81 -7.19 0.61 2.18
CA ILE A 81 -7.56 2.01 1.99
C ILE A 81 -7.34 2.38 0.53
N GLN A 82 -8.23 3.20 -0.01
CA GLN A 82 -8.07 3.80 -1.33
C GLN A 82 -7.89 5.31 -1.18
N HIS A 83 -6.77 5.81 -1.73
CA HIS A 83 -6.51 7.23 -1.92
C HIS A 83 -7.10 7.59 -3.28
N TYR A 84 -8.17 8.37 -3.31
CA TYR A 84 -8.91 8.59 -4.55
C TYR A 84 -9.03 10.05 -4.96
N ALA A 85 -8.76 11.00 -4.07
CA ALA A 85 -8.96 12.41 -4.36
C ALA A 85 -8.12 13.28 -3.42
N GLU A 86 -8.04 14.56 -3.76
CA GLU A 86 -7.44 15.56 -2.89
C GLU A 86 -8.43 15.96 -1.79
N PRO A 87 -7.98 16.41 -0.62
CA PRO A 87 -6.57 16.61 -0.28
C PRO A 87 -5.78 15.30 -0.05
N GLY A 88 -6.40 14.25 0.49
CA GLY A 88 -5.77 12.96 0.68
C GLY A 88 -4.41 13.05 1.38
N LEU A 89 -3.52 12.15 0.99
CA LEU A 89 -2.14 12.12 1.46
C LEU A 89 -1.23 12.84 0.47
N SER A 90 -0.15 13.45 0.97
CA SER A 90 0.92 13.92 0.08
C SER A 90 1.52 12.71 -0.66
N ASP A 91 2.20 12.97 -1.77
CA ASP A 91 2.86 11.89 -2.52
C ASP A 91 3.90 11.17 -1.66
N GLY A 92 4.61 11.91 -0.80
CA GLY A 92 5.57 11.32 0.14
C GLY A 92 4.91 10.38 1.15
N ASP A 93 3.80 10.82 1.75
CA ASP A 93 3.06 9.99 2.72
C ASP A 93 2.41 8.79 2.03
N LEU A 94 1.90 8.97 0.82
CA LEU A 94 1.33 7.87 0.05
C LEU A 94 2.40 6.79 -0.22
N LYS A 95 3.62 7.20 -0.58
CA LYS A 95 4.74 6.27 -0.76
C LYS A 95 5.06 5.51 0.53
N LEU A 96 5.03 6.19 1.68
CA LEU A 96 5.26 5.55 2.98
C LEU A 96 4.22 4.46 3.24
N TYR A 97 2.95 4.73 2.95
CA TYR A 97 1.88 3.74 3.15
C TYR A 97 1.96 2.58 2.14
N ILE A 98 2.37 2.86 0.91
CA ILE A 98 2.62 1.80 -0.08
C ILE A 98 3.76 0.88 0.40
N ALA A 99 4.86 1.46 0.90
CA ALA A 99 5.98 0.69 1.45
C ALA A 99 5.54 -0.13 2.67
N GLU A 100 4.71 0.45 3.53
CA GLU A 100 4.16 -0.25 4.69
C GLU A 100 3.25 -1.40 4.25
N SER A 101 2.46 -1.21 3.20
CA SER A 101 1.63 -2.28 2.63
C SER A 101 2.50 -3.44 2.15
N HIS A 102 3.60 -3.14 1.46
CA HIS A 102 4.58 -4.14 1.03
C HIS A 102 5.12 -4.92 2.24
N ARG A 103 5.48 -4.22 3.32
CA ARG A 103 5.99 -4.84 4.55
C ARG A 103 4.95 -5.78 5.17
N ILE A 104 3.71 -5.30 5.32
CA ILE A 104 2.62 -6.08 5.92
C ILE A 104 2.37 -7.35 5.11
N VAL A 105 2.27 -7.24 3.79
CA VAL A 105 2.03 -8.38 2.91
C VAL A 105 3.22 -9.36 2.96
N SER A 106 4.45 -8.82 2.95
CA SER A 106 5.67 -9.64 3.04
C SER A 106 5.71 -10.45 4.34
N LEU A 107 5.31 -9.85 5.46
CA LEU A 107 5.26 -10.54 6.75
C LEU A 107 4.23 -11.67 6.77
N GLY A 108 3.20 -11.58 5.93
CA GLY A 108 2.18 -12.62 5.80
C GLY A 108 2.61 -13.83 4.98
N LEU A 109 3.75 -13.75 4.30
CA LEU A 109 4.30 -14.88 3.55
C LEU A 109 4.92 -15.90 4.51
N THR A 110 5.05 -17.17 4.07
CA THR A 110 5.75 -18.16 4.86
C THR A 110 7.23 -17.78 5.01
N LYS A 111 7.87 -18.22 6.07
CA LYS A 111 9.31 -17.97 6.28
C LYS A 111 10.14 -18.53 5.11
N LYS A 112 9.76 -19.68 4.59
CA LYS A 112 10.41 -20.27 3.42
C LYS A 112 10.35 -19.32 2.23
N LYS A 113 9.17 -18.77 1.93
CA LYS A 113 8.98 -17.81 0.83
C LYS A 113 9.74 -16.53 1.06
N GLN A 114 9.72 -16.01 2.29
CA GLN A 114 10.49 -14.82 2.66
C GLN A 114 11.99 -15.01 2.39
N LYS A 115 12.53 -16.17 2.75
CA LYS A 115 13.95 -16.50 2.52
C LYS A 115 14.26 -16.63 1.04
N GLU A 116 13.39 -17.31 0.28
CA GLU A 116 13.54 -17.49 -1.18
C GLU A 116 13.60 -16.13 -1.90
N LEU A 117 12.82 -15.16 -1.42
CA LEU A 117 12.72 -13.83 -2.02
C LEU A 117 13.77 -12.85 -1.48
N GLY A 118 14.59 -13.26 -0.54
CA GLY A 118 15.59 -12.39 0.08
C GLY A 118 15.01 -11.36 1.04
N LEU A 119 13.81 -11.62 1.55
CA LEU A 119 13.11 -10.71 2.47
C LEU A 119 13.40 -10.99 3.94
N TYR A 120 13.97 -12.15 4.26
CA TYR A 120 14.22 -12.56 5.63
C TYR A 120 15.73 -12.58 5.92
N PRO A 121 16.19 -12.13 7.10
CA PRO A 121 15.40 -11.48 8.16
C PRO A 121 15.03 -10.04 7.81
N PHE A 122 13.87 -9.60 8.28
CA PHE A 122 13.44 -8.22 8.08
C PHE A 122 14.29 -7.28 8.91
N GLN A 123 14.62 -6.11 8.34
CA GLN A 123 15.31 -5.06 9.08
C GLN A 123 14.39 -4.50 10.16
N LYS A 124 14.99 -4.13 11.31
CA LYS A 124 14.25 -3.45 12.37
C LYS A 124 14.03 -1.99 11.96
N ILE A 125 12.94 -1.76 11.23
CA ILE A 125 12.51 -0.42 10.86
C ILE A 125 11.28 -0.12 11.68
N GLU A 126 11.24 1.09 12.28
CA GLU A 126 10.06 1.55 13.00
C GLU A 126 8.86 1.57 12.04
N SER A 127 7.78 0.87 12.39
CA SER A 127 6.60 0.82 11.56
C SER A 127 5.80 2.12 11.64
N ILE A 128 4.90 2.33 10.67
CA ILE A 128 3.97 3.47 10.71
C ILE A 128 3.11 3.42 11.96
N ASP A 129 2.71 2.22 12.40
CA ASP A 129 1.93 2.05 13.63
C ASP A 129 2.67 2.55 14.85
N ASP A 130 3.95 2.24 14.97
CA ASP A 130 4.80 2.71 16.07
C ASP A 130 4.88 4.24 16.06
N GLN A 131 5.02 4.84 14.88
CA GLN A 131 5.05 6.30 14.73
C GLN A 131 3.74 6.93 15.16
N ILE A 132 2.60 6.34 14.76
CA ILE A 132 1.27 6.84 15.14
C ILE A 132 1.07 6.76 16.64
N GLN A 133 1.40 5.62 17.26
CA GLN A 133 1.26 5.45 18.71
C GLN A 133 2.16 6.39 19.49
N HIS A 134 3.38 6.60 19.02
CA HIS A 134 4.32 7.52 19.63
C HIS A 134 3.79 8.95 19.64
N CYS A 135 3.21 9.39 18.53
CA CYS A 135 2.58 10.70 18.42
C CYS A 135 1.39 10.86 19.37
N LYS A 136 0.60 9.79 19.58
CA LYS A 136 -0.54 9.82 20.49
C LYS A 136 -0.14 9.88 21.97
N GLN A 137 1.03 9.39 22.30
CA GLN A 137 1.55 9.38 23.67
C GLN A 137 2.29 10.66 24.04
N GLY A 138 2.67 11.43 23.03
CA GLY A 138 3.34 12.70 23.23
C GLY A 138 2.36 13.85 23.28
#